data_43710415f2a16865fec11a64d2fd76ae
#
_entry.id   43710415f2a16865fec11a64d2fd76ae
#
_cell.length_a   1.000
_cell.length_b   1.000
_cell.length_c   1.000
_cell.angle_alpha   90.00
_cell.angle_beta   90.00
_cell.angle_gamma   90.00
#
_symmetry.space_group_name_H-M   'P 1'
#
loop_
_entity.id
_entity.type
_entity.pdbx_description
1 polymer ?
#
loop_
_entity_poly.entity_id
_entity_poly.type
_entity_poly.pdbx_seq_one_letter_code
_entity_poly.pdbx_strand_id
1 'polypeptide(L)'
;KANGVDKNYDLTFVDGALEIAKAKATVTANSLNTVYNGKDQTVTGFSASGLVAGEDEAVLSNVSASVTAQEVGNYANKATGSDDNYELTFVDGVLSIQAKPIVPVPPQPPVVPSYYPIWGNPYQRAIRTQSVQQKTKAFDIVEIEIEGNGINMDNIQTLGSN
;
A
#
# COMPACT_ATOMS: atom_id res chain seq x y z
N LYS A 1 -5.42 -48.40 25.56
CA LYS A 1 -5.85 -49.45 26.50
C LYS A 1 -5.07 -50.74 26.29
N ALA A 2 -4.56 -51.33 27.37
CA ALA A 2 -4.04 -52.67 27.35
C ALA A 2 -5.19 -53.63 27.63
N ASN A 3 -5.22 -54.78 26.94
CA ASN A 3 -6.15 -55.86 27.20
C ASN A 3 -5.52 -57.22 26.88
N GLY A 4 -6.05 -58.25 27.45
CA GLY A 4 -5.61 -59.60 27.24
C GLY A 4 -6.18 -60.57 28.27
N VAL A 5 -5.99 -61.85 28.05
CA VAL A 5 -6.34 -62.92 29.02
C VAL A 5 -5.20 -63.91 29.08
N ASP A 6 -4.95 -64.45 30.24
CA ASP A 6 -4.01 -65.52 30.46
C ASP A 6 -4.65 -66.60 31.38
N LYS A 7 -4.25 -67.85 31.19
CA LYS A 7 -4.87 -68.97 31.97
C LYS A 7 -4.21 -69.13 33.35
N ASN A 8 -3.01 -68.59 33.49
CA ASN A 8 -2.16 -68.81 34.68
C ASN A 8 -2.04 -67.59 35.57
N TYR A 9 -2.49 -66.39 35.02
CA TYR A 9 -2.35 -65.09 35.69
C TYR A 9 -3.68 -64.33 35.72
N ASP A 10 -3.95 -63.72 36.86
CA ASP A 10 -4.96 -62.71 37.01
C ASP A 10 -4.38 -61.32 36.63
N LEU A 11 -4.78 -60.82 35.48
CA LEU A 11 -4.16 -59.64 34.89
C LEU A 11 -4.88 -58.37 35.29
N THR A 12 -4.13 -57.42 35.85
CA THR A 12 -4.63 -56.07 36.08
C THR A 12 -4.04 -55.14 35.02
N PHE A 13 -4.89 -54.40 34.32
CA PHE A 13 -4.47 -53.46 33.28
C PHE A 13 -4.55 -52.03 33.80
N VAL A 14 -3.51 -51.23 33.51
CA VAL A 14 -3.46 -49.82 33.79
C VAL A 14 -3.43 -49.09 32.46
N ASP A 15 -4.41 -48.23 32.23
CA ASP A 15 -4.49 -47.41 31.01
C ASP A 15 -3.42 -46.32 31.02
N GLY A 16 -2.75 -46.13 29.89
CA GLY A 16 -1.92 -44.96 29.63
C GLY A 16 -2.72 -43.85 29.00
N ALA A 17 -2.23 -42.64 29.14
CA ALA A 17 -2.75 -41.44 28.48
C ALA A 17 -1.78 -40.95 27.39
N LEU A 18 -2.29 -40.52 26.26
CA LEU A 18 -1.58 -39.72 25.26
C LEU A 18 -2.13 -38.29 25.34
N GLU A 19 -1.22 -37.36 25.56
CA GLU A 19 -1.52 -35.92 25.52
C GLU A 19 -0.75 -35.30 24.34
N ILE A 20 -1.46 -34.55 23.48
CA ILE A 20 -0.87 -33.80 22.38
C ILE A 20 -1.14 -32.33 22.65
N ALA A 21 -0.09 -31.59 22.95
CA ALA A 21 -0.19 -30.16 23.16
C ALA A 21 -0.25 -29.41 21.83
N LYS A 22 -0.90 -28.23 21.83
CA LYS A 22 -0.95 -27.34 20.67
C LYS A 22 0.44 -26.82 20.32
N ALA A 23 0.73 -26.72 19.02
CA ALA A 23 1.91 -26.04 18.51
C ALA A 23 1.70 -24.50 18.59
N LYS A 24 2.81 -23.75 18.70
CA LYS A 24 2.73 -22.27 18.74
C LYS A 24 2.93 -21.68 17.36
N ALA A 25 2.03 -20.78 16.96
CA ALA A 25 2.15 -20.04 15.71
C ALA A 25 1.88 -18.56 15.92
N THR A 26 2.53 -17.70 15.10
CA THR A 26 2.30 -16.26 15.07
C THR A 26 1.60 -15.89 13.77
N VAL A 27 0.48 -15.19 13.89
CA VAL A 27 -0.33 -14.68 12.79
C VAL A 27 -0.12 -13.17 12.69
N THR A 28 0.38 -12.69 11.55
CA THR A 28 0.61 -11.28 11.28
C THR A 28 -0.37 -10.80 10.21
N ALA A 29 -1.27 -9.89 10.55
CA ALA A 29 -2.19 -9.29 9.59
C ALA A 29 -1.44 -8.47 8.54
N ASN A 30 -1.91 -8.50 7.29
CA ASN A 30 -1.31 -7.76 6.19
C ASN A 30 -1.44 -6.25 6.38
N SER A 31 -0.47 -5.51 5.85
CA SER A 31 -0.46 -4.04 5.83
C SER A 31 -0.53 -3.52 4.39
N LEU A 32 -1.11 -2.33 4.21
CA LEU A 32 -1.21 -1.65 2.93
C LEU A 32 -0.95 -0.15 3.11
N ASN A 33 -0.04 0.39 2.28
CA ASN A 33 0.17 1.83 2.13
C ASN A 33 -0.44 2.30 0.81
N THR A 34 -1.28 3.33 0.85
CA THR A 34 -1.97 3.84 -0.32
C THR A 34 -2.21 5.35 -0.23
N VAL A 35 -2.70 5.96 -1.32
CA VAL A 35 -3.04 7.39 -1.40
C VAL A 35 -4.55 7.54 -1.52
N TYR A 36 -5.10 8.55 -0.85
CA TYR A 36 -6.53 8.89 -0.92
C TYR A 36 -7.02 9.04 -2.36
N ASN A 37 -8.07 8.31 -2.70
CA ASN A 37 -8.67 8.27 -4.03
C ASN A 37 -10.20 8.49 -4.05
N GLY A 38 -10.78 8.83 -2.88
CA GLY A 38 -12.21 9.07 -2.72
C GLY A 38 -13.07 7.80 -2.70
N LYS A 39 -12.47 6.62 -2.62
CA LYS A 39 -13.16 5.32 -2.56
C LYS A 39 -12.69 4.52 -1.37
N ASP A 40 -13.49 3.56 -0.97
CA ASP A 40 -13.11 2.57 0.04
C ASP A 40 -11.86 1.81 -0.41
N GLN A 41 -10.91 1.69 0.51
CA GLN A 41 -9.69 0.93 0.33
C GLN A 41 -9.63 -0.14 1.41
N THR A 42 -9.28 -1.35 1.01
CA THR A 42 -9.34 -2.52 1.87
C THR A 42 -8.01 -3.25 1.85
N VAL A 43 -7.55 -3.67 3.02
CA VAL A 43 -6.50 -4.68 3.16
C VAL A 43 -7.07 -5.89 3.85
N THR A 44 -6.74 -7.07 3.31
CA THR A 44 -7.23 -8.37 3.81
C THR A 44 -6.09 -9.36 3.93
N GLY A 45 -6.34 -10.43 4.69
CA GLY A 45 -5.43 -11.55 4.82
C GLY A 45 -4.34 -11.34 5.86
N PHE A 46 -3.57 -12.39 6.04
CA PHE A 46 -2.50 -12.47 7.02
C PHE A 46 -1.39 -13.39 6.50
N SER A 47 -0.27 -13.40 7.16
CA SER A 47 0.79 -14.41 7.05
C SER A 47 0.95 -15.13 8.38
N ALA A 48 1.42 -16.37 8.36
CA ALA A 48 1.68 -17.13 9.56
C ALA A 48 3.11 -17.66 9.62
N SER A 49 3.65 -17.79 10.83
CA SER A 49 4.95 -18.38 11.09
C SER A 49 4.89 -19.33 12.29
N GLY A 50 5.79 -20.29 12.34
CA GLY A 50 5.78 -21.32 13.38
C GLY A 50 4.85 -22.49 13.08
N LEU A 51 4.32 -22.59 11.86
CA LEU A 51 3.55 -23.75 11.42
C LEU A 51 4.43 -25.00 11.30
N VAL A 52 3.81 -26.15 11.44
CA VAL A 52 4.49 -27.45 11.30
C VAL A 52 4.99 -27.60 9.86
N ALA A 53 6.13 -28.27 9.69
CA ALA A 53 6.76 -28.44 8.37
C ALA A 53 5.80 -29.05 7.33
N GLY A 54 5.62 -28.35 6.21
CA GLY A 54 4.73 -28.75 5.12
C GLY A 54 3.31 -28.16 5.20
N GLU A 55 3.00 -27.38 6.26
CA GLU A 55 1.75 -26.63 6.38
C GLU A 55 1.95 -25.17 5.96
N ASP A 56 0.88 -24.54 5.49
CA ASP A 56 0.79 -23.14 5.12
C ASP A 56 -0.39 -22.46 5.84
N GLU A 57 -0.64 -21.18 5.55
CA GLU A 57 -1.70 -20.38 6.18
C GLU A 57 -3.11 -20.96 6.00
N ALA A 58 -3.33 -21.82 5.00
CA ALA A 58 -4.64 -22.41 4.72
C ALA A 58 -5.11 -23.36 5.81
N VAL A 59 -4.21 -23.91 6.64
CA VAL A 59 -4.59 -24.76 7.78
C VAL A 59 -5.33 -23.95 8.86
N LEU A 60 -5.10 -22.64 8.93
CA LEU A 60 -5.73 -21.72 9.88
C LEU A 60 -7.07 -21.20 9.36
N SER A 61 -7.99 -22.09 8.99
CA SER A 61 -9.23 -21.79 8.28
C SER A 61 -10.20 -20.86 9.05
N ASN A 62 -10.08 -20.79 10.37
CA ASN A 62 -10.90 -19.94 11.24
C ASN A 62 -10.22 -18.61 11.61
N VAL A 63 -9.11 -18.27 10.95
CA VAL A 63 -8.39 -17.02 11.15
C VAL A 63 -8.71 -16.07 10.00
N SER A 64 -8.95 -14.80 10.32
CA SER A 64 -9.19 -13.75 9.33
C SER A 64 -8.62 -12.42 9.79
N ALA A 65 -8.29 -11.57 8.81
CA ALA A 65 -7.92 -10.18 9.03
C ALA A 65 -8.47 -9.34 7.89
N SER A 66 -9.13 -8.24 8.20
CA SER A 66 -9.63 -7.29 7.20
C SER A 66 -9.91 -5.95 7.85
N VAL A 67 -9.54 -4.85 7.17
CA VAL A 67 -9.95 -3.50 7.51
C VAL A 67 -10.23 -2.72 6.23
N THR A 68 -11.28 -1.90 6.26
CA THR A 68 -11.66 -1.00 5.16
C THR A 68 -11.78 0.41 5.69
N ALA A 69 -11.22 1.38 4.94
CA ALA A 69 -11.36 2.80 5.24
C ALA A 69 -11.32 3.63 3.95
N GLN A 70 -11.87 4.84 4.00
CA GLN A 70 -11.91 5.77 2.87
C GLN A 70 -11.05 7.00 3.14
N GLU A 71 -11.06 7.52 4.36
CA GLU A 71 -10.42 8.76 4.73
C GLU A 71 -8.90 8.60 4.96
N VAL A 72 -8.17 9.72 4.87
CA VAL A 72 -6.74 9.79 5.22
C VAL A 72 -6.54 9.41 6.69
N GLY A 73 -5.64 8.46 6.95
CA GLY A 73 -5.38 7.99 8.32
C GLY A 73 -4.66 6.64 8.36
N ASN A 74 -4.44 6.16 9.58
CA ASN A 74 -3.89 4.84 9.85
C ASN A 74 -4.96 4.00 10.59
N TYR A 75 -5.26 2.84 10.03
CA TYR A 75 -6.30 1.95 10.53
C TYR A 75 -5.70 0.59 10.82
N ALA A 76 -5.86 0.10 12.06
CA ALA A 76 -5.33 -1.20 12.44
C ALA A 76 -6.08 -2.32 11.71
N ASN A 77 -5.34 -3.18 11.02
CA ASN A 77 -5.85 -4.44 10.48
C ASN A 77 -5.58 -5.52 11.52
N LYS A 78 -6.64 -5.97 12.20
CA LYS A 78 -6.53 -6.94 13.28
C LYS A 78 -6.84 -8.34 12.79
N ALA A 79 -5.90 -9.26 13.01
CA ALA A 79 -6.18 -10.66 12.83
C ALA A 79 -6.91 -11.22 14.06
N THR A 80 -7.90 -12.06 13.82
CA THR A 80 -8.68 -12.74 14.86
C THR A 80 -9.00 -14.16 14.44
N GLY A 81 -9.22 -15.04 15.41
CA GLY A 81 -9.60 -16.42 15.15
C GLY A 81 -9.05 -17.39 16.19
N SER A 82 -9.19 -18.67 15.91
CA SER A 82 -8.69 -19.75 16.74
C SER A 82 -8.38 -20.98 15.90
N ASP A 83 -7.56 -21.87 16.42
CA ASP A 83 -7.25 -23.14 15.80
C ASP A 83 -7.19 -24.24 16.87
N ASP A 84 -7.55 -25.47 16.48
CA ASP A 84 -7.58 -26.59 17.44
C ASP A 84 -6.19 -27.16 17.71
N ASN A 85 -5.28 -27.07 16.76
CA ASN A 85 -3.93 -27.60 16.82
C ASN A 85 -2.87 -26.56 17.18
N TYR A 86 -3.23 -25.26 17.08
CA TYR A 86 -2.29 -24.16 17.30
C TYR A 86 -2.73 -23.24 18.44
N GLU A 87 -1.75 -22.82 19.23
CA GLU A 87 -1.84 -21.68 20.14
C GLU A 87 -1.38 -20.44 19.35
N LEU A 88 -2.32 -19.51 19.03
CA LEU A 88 -2.08 -18.39 18.13
C LEU A 88 -1.72 -17.13 18.89
N THR A 89 -0.65 -16.46 18.41
CA THR A 89 -0.30 -15.08 18.78
C THR A 89 -0.58 -14.17 17.60
N PHE A 90 -1.31 -13.06 17.83
CA PHE A 90 -1.68 -12.13 16.77
C PHE A 90 -0.83 -10.86 16.78
N VAL A 91 -0.42 -10.43 15.59
CA VAL A 91 0.28 -9.16 15.33
C VAL A 91 -0.57 -8.34 14.36
N ASP A 92 -0.90 -7.11 14.75
CA ASP A 92 -1.72 -6.21 13.92
C ASP A 92 -0.94 -5.73 12.69
N GLY A 93 -1.63 -5.63 11.57
CA GLY A 93 -1.22 -4.89 10.38
C GLY A 93 -1.79 -3.46 10.39
N VAL A 94 -1.49 -2.70 9.36
CA VAL A 94 -1.97 -1.31 9.20
C VAL A 94 -2.40 -1.03 7.77
N LEU A 95 -3.59 -0.46 7.59
CA LEU A 95 -3.98 0.25 6.38
C LEU A 95 -3.65 1.73 6.58
N SER A 96 -2.68 2.25 5.82
CA SER A 96 -2.28 3.66 5.84
C SER A 96 -2.74 4.36 4.56
N ILE A 97 -3.66 5.32 4.69
CA ILE A 97 -4.15 6.13 3.58
C ILE A 97 -3.53 7.52 3.70
N GLN A 98 -2.68 7.88 2.76
CA GLN A 98 -1.97 9.15 2.74
C GLN A 98 -2.76 10.20 1.95
N ALA A 99 -2.59 11.49 2.31
CA ALA A 99 -3.14 12.58 1.53
C ALA A 99 -2.56 12.59 0.11
N LYS A 100 -3.41 12.89 -0.87
CA LYS A 100 -2.95 13.08 -2.25
C LYS A 100 -2.01 14.30 -2.30
N PRO A 101 -0.80 14.17 -2.87
CA PRO A 101 0.11 15.30 -3.04
C PRO A 101 -0.55 16.43 -3.84
N ILE A 102 -0.49 17.66 -3.32
CA ILE A 102 -0.85 18.85 -4.08
C ILE A 102 0.33 19.23 -4.97
N VAL A 103 0.13 19.16 -6.28
CA VAL A 103 1.08 19.74 -7.23
C VAL A 103 0.95 21.26 -7.11
N PRO A 104 2.02 22.01 -6.76
CA PRO A 104 1.96 23.46 -6.74
C PRO A 104 1.53 23.99 -8.12
N VAL A 105 0.47 24.80 -8.16
CA VAL A 105 0.13 25.52 -9.39
C VAL A 105 1.24 26.51 -9.64
N PRO A 106 1.89 26.51 -10.83
CA PRO A 106 2.89 27.50 -11.15
C PRO A 106 2.30 28.89 -10.96
N PRO A 107 3.06 29.88 -10.46
CA PRO A 107 2.59 31.23 -10.31
C PRO A 107 2.09 31.73 -11.67
N GLN A 108 0.83 32.14 -11.71
CA GLN A 108 0.24 32.70 -12.93
C GLN A 108 1.04 33.96 -13.28
N PRO A 109 1.54 34.10 -14.53
CA PRO A 109 2.24 35.29 -14.92
C PRO A 109 1.36 36.55 -14.64
N PRO A 110 1.95 37.63 -14.18
CA PRO A 110 1.20 38.84 -13.87
C PRO A 110 0.36 39.26 -15.08
N VAL A 111 -0.94 39.41 -14.84
CA VAL A 111 -1.84 39.95 -15.85
C VAL A 111 -1.43 41.41 -16.04
N VAL A 112 -0.59 41.66 -17.03
CA VAL A 112 -0.32 43.06 -17.45
C VAL A 112 -1.57 43.64 -18.05
N PRO A 113 -2.19 44.66 -17.45
CA PRO A 113 -3.31 45.33 -18.09
C PRO A 113 -2.82 45.87 -19.43
N SER A 114 -3.49 45.48 -20.51
CA SER A 114 -3.26 46.06 -21.83
C SER A 114 -3.80 47.49 -21.86
N TYR A 115 -3.08 48.40 -21.21
CA TYR A 115 -3.36 49.82 -21.35
C TYR A 115 -2.74 50.25 -22.68
N TYR A 116 -3.55 50.34 -23.72
CA TYR A 116 -3.18 51.01 -24.97
C TYR A 116 -3.56 52.49 -24.84
N PRO A 117 -2.58 53.41 -24.68
CA PRO A 117 -2.90 54.82 -24.82
C PRO A 117 -3.28 55.06 -26.28
N ILE A 118 -4.51 55.53 -26.49
CA ILE A 118 -5.06 55.96 -27.79
C ILE A 118 -4.41 57.28 -28.20
N TRP A 119 -3.11 57.27 -28.46
CA TRP A 119 -2.48 58.42 -29.16
C TRP A 119 -1.61 57.88 -30.27
N GLY A 120 -2.04 58.17 -31.50
CA GLY A 120 -1.46 57.61 -32.70
C GLY A 120 0.02 57.92 -32.89
N ASN A 121 0.78 56.87 -33.01
CA ASN A 121 2.10 56.89 -33.62
C ASN A 121 2.00 56.14 -34.96
N PRO A 122 2.15 56.84 -36.11
CA PRO A 122 1.97 56.24 -37.44
C PRO A 122 3.07 55.23 -37.82
N TYR A 123 4.03 54.95 -36.97
CA TYR A 123 5.13 54.01 -37.23
C TYR A 123 5.09 52.71 -36.41
N GLN A 124 4.01 52.44 -35.70
CA GLN A 124 3.85 51.14 -35.03
C GLN A 124 3.36 50.11 -36.05
N ARG A 125 4.34 49.43 -36.63
CA ARG A 125 4.14 48.18 -37.37
C ARG A 125 3.46 47.20 -36.44
N ALA A 126 2.23 46.77 -36.76
CA ALA A 126 1.48 45.81 -35.97
C ALA A 126 2.31 44.57 -35.67
N ILE A 127 2.79 44.45 -34.43
CA ILE A 127 3.28 43.19 -33.91
C ILE A 127 2.02 42.35 -33.69
N ARG A 128 1.76 41.45 -34.63
CA ARG A 128 0.76 40.42 -34.47
C ARG A 128 1.21 39.54 -33.27
N THR A 129 0.64 39.80 -32.12
CA THR A 129 0.74 38.85 -31.00
C THR A 129 -0.05 37.62 -31.43
N GLN A 130 0.65 36.63 -31.93
CA GLN A 130 0.10 35.30 -31.98
C GLN A 130 -0.05 34.84 -30.54
N SER A 131 -1.28 34.66 -30.10
CA SER A 131 -1.57 33.92 -28.86
C SER A 131 -1.09 32.53 -29.08
N VAL A 132 0.11 32.22 -28.55
CA VAL A 132 0.57 30.85 -28.44
C VAL A 132 -0.33 30.19 -27.41
N GLN A 133 -1.30 29.44 -27.86
CA GLN A 133 -2.04 28.48 -27.05
C GLN A 133 -1.02 27.41 -26.65
N GLN A 134 -0.37 27.57 -25.52
CA GLN A 134 0.42 26.51 -24.93
C GLN A 134 -0.55 25.44 -24.46
N LYS A 135 -0.68 24.40 -25.27
CA LYS A 135 -1.26 23.14 -24.87
C LYS A 135 -0.31 22.54 -23.85
N THR A 136 -0.59 22.72 -22.56
CA THR A 136 0.17 22.07 -21.50
C THR A 136 -0.05 20.57 -21.59
N LYS A 137 0.88 19.89 -22.24
CA LYS A 137 1.05 18.46 -22.02
C LYS A 137 1.57 18.29 -20.59
N ALA A 138 0.87 17.51 -19.79
CA ALA A 138 1.38 17.06 -18.51
C ALA A 138 2.70 16.29 -18.78
N PHE A 139 3.80 16.83 -18.33
CA PHE A 139 5.08 16.12 -18.34
C PHE A 139 5.13 15.26 -17.09
N ASP A 140 5.23 13.98 -17.29
CA ASP A 140 5.60 13.02 -16.24
C ASP A 140 7.11 13.19 -15.99
N ILE A 141 7.46 14.01 -14.98
CA ILE A 141 8.86 14.16 -14.57
C ILE A 141 9.15 13.05 -13.59
N VAL A 142 9.82 12.02 -14.08
CA VAL A 142 10.13 10.82 -13.29
C VAL A 142 11.26 11.05 -12.30
N GLU A 143 12.27 11.89 -12.59
CA GLU A 143 13.33 12.28 -11.63
C GLU A 143 14.30 13.27 -12.28
N ILE A 144 14.63 14.36 -11.60
CA ILE A 144 15.76 15.22 -11.95
C ILE A 144 16.75 15.14 -10.79
N GLU A 145 17.82 14.39 -10.97
CA GLU A 145 19.00 14.51 -10.10
C GLU A 145 19.75 15.79 -10.46
N ILE A 146 19.80 16.72 -9.51
CA ILE A 146 20.60 17.95 -9.64
C ILE A 146 21.91 17.71 -8.92
N GLU A 147 22.93 17.27 -9.64
CA GLU A 147 24.33 17.38 -9.18
C GLU A 147 24.86 18.76 -9.54
N GLY A 148 25.26 19.48 -8.52
CA GLY A 148 25.92 20.75 -8.39
C GLY A 148 26.31 21.53 -9.67
N ASN A 149 25.92 22.80 -9.71
CA ASN A 149 26.29 23.86 -10.67
C ASN A 149 25.46 23.94 -11.98
N GLY A 150 24.23 24.36 -11.86
CA GLY A 150 23.49 24.99 -12.98
C GLY A 150 22.95 24.02 -14.02
N ILE A 151 21.69 24.21 -14.34
CA ILE A 151 21.01 23.45 -15.41
C ILE A 151 21.58 23.90 -16.76
N ASN A 152 22.31 23.00 -17.45
CA ASN A 152 22.66 23.22 -18.85
C ASN A 152 21.45 22.85 -19.73
N MET A 153 20.81 23.83 -20.31
CA MET A 153 19.60 23.67 -21.15
C MET A 153 19.89 23.10 -22.54
N ASP A 154 21.15 22.90 -22.90
CA ASP A 154 21.53 22.46 -24.26
C ASP A 154 21.32 20.96 -24.53
N ASN A 155 20.90 20.20 -23.51
CA ASN A 155 20.76 18.74 -23.61
C ASN A 155 19.34 18.18 -23.36
N ILE A 156 18.30 18.99 -23.48
CA ILE A 156 16.92 18.49 -23.39
C ILE A 156 16.49 17.93 -24.75
N GLN A 157 16.67 16.64 -24.93
CA GLN A 157 16.06 15.93 -26.04
C GLN A 157 14.62 15.55 -25.68
N THR A 158 13.67 16.13 -26.41
CA THR A 158 12.28 15.67 -26.37
C THR A 158 12.16 14.35 -27.13
N LEU A 159 11.96 13.24 -26.43
CA LEU A 159 11.59 11.99 -27.04
C LEU A 159 10.18 12.13 -27.61
N GLY A 160 10.06 12.25 -28.92
CA GLY A 160 8.80 12.21 -29.66
C GLY A 160 8.16 10.83 -29.54
N SER A 161 6.91 10.82 -29.08
CA SER A 161 6.06 9.63 -29.13
C SER A 161 5.63 9.32 -30.55
N ASN A 162 5.90 8.10 -30.98
CA ASN A 162 5.18 7.44 -32.06
C ASN A 162 3.74 7.14 -31.66
#